data_76fdee3c6e566e9defdef778864ed954
#
_entry.id   76fdee3c6e566e9defdef778864ed954
#
_cell.length_a   1.000
_cell.length_b   1.000
_cell.length_c   1.000
_cell.angle_alpha   90.00
_cell.angle_beta   90.00
_cell.angle_gamma   90.00
#
_symmetry.space_group_name_H-M   'P 1'
#
loop_
_entity.id
_entity.type
_entity.pdbx_description
1 polymer ?
#
loop_
_entity_poly.entity_id
_entity_poly.type
_entity_poly.pdbx_seq_one_letter_code
_entity_poly.pdbx_strand_id
1 'polypeptide(L)'
;MLFTSSYRPAGTITGRLASSKLLDTYGSNGQNLPDHIRRLLTARPGHLLCQCDLEGAEAVAVALLCSEGNFRELVRRKVKIHNFVCVKIFPHKFADFLSPDQIDTLTPQSFHESPNYKAIISHCLNLS
;
A
#
# COMPACT_ATOMS: atom_id res chain seq x y z
N MET A 1 -0.25 -9.75 30.99
CA MET A 1 -0.13 -10.79 29.97
C MET A 1 0.97 -10.40 29.00
N LEU A 2 1.91 -11.30 28.69
CA LEU A 2 3.01 -11.00 27.76
C LEU A 2 2.60 -11.44 26.36
N PHE A 3 2.63 -10.53 25.38
CA PHE A 3 2.44 -10.87 23.98
C PHE A 3 3.79 -11.34 23.39
N THR A 4 3.80 -12.53 22.82
CA THR A 4 4.98 -13.11 22.19
C THR A 4 4.66 -13.57 20.77
N SER A 5 5.61 -13.39 19.86
CA SER A 5 5.54 -13.85 18.49
C SER A 5 6.92 -14.36 18.05
N SER A 6 6.94 -15.46 17.31
CA SER A 6 8.16 -15.97 16.69
C SER A 6 8.23 -15.51 15.24
N TYR A 7 9.41 -15.15 14.77
CA TYR A 7 9.64 -14.72 13.39
C TYR A 7 10.61 -15.66 12.69
N ARG A 8 10.23 -16.09 11.51
CA ARG A 8 11.02 -16.96 10.65
C ARG A 8 11.53 -16.13 9.46
N PRO A 9 12.85 -15.85 9.35
CA PRO A 9 13.42 -15.19 8.17
C PRO A 9 13.16 -16.03 6.93
N ALA A 10 12.80 -15.37 5.82
CA ALA A 10 12.46 -16.04 4.56
C ALA A 10 11.41 -17.16 4.72
N GLY A 11 10.46 -16.99 5.63
CA GLY A 11 9.42 -17.99 5.93
C GLY A 11 8.32 -18.11 4.87
N THR A 12 8.37 -17.31 3.81
CA THR A 12 7.47 -17.36 2.65
C THR A 12 8.25 -17.65 1.37
N ILE A 13 7.57 -18.12 0.32
CA ILE A 13 8.17 -18.36 -1.00
C ILE A 13 8.82 -17.09 -1.58
N THR A 14 8.27 -15.93 -1.25
CA THR A 14 8.79 -14.62 -1.70
C THR A 14 9.93 -14.08 -0.83
N GLY A 15 10.43 -14.85 0.14
CA GLY A 15 11.51 -14.42 1.04
C GLY A 15 11.07 -13.44 2.14
N ARG A 16 9.78 -13.17 2.29
CA ARG A 16 9.28 -12.30 3.36
C ARG A 16 9.39 -12.97 4.73
N LEU A 17 9.51 -12.15 5.77
CA LEU A 17 9.44 -12.58 7.16
C LEU A 17 8.04 -13.15 7.44
N ALA A 18 7.98 -14.34 8.01
CA ALA A 18 6.72 -14.93 8.47
C ALA A 18 6.68 -14.97 9.98
N SER A 19 5.58 -14.53 10.58
CA SER A 19 5.37 -14.66 12.01
C SER A 19 4.48 -15.85 12.34
N SER A 20 4.76 -16.52 13.45
CA SER A 20 4.01 -17.67 13.93
C SER A 20 3.87 -17.61 15.44
N LYS A 21 3.07 -18.54 15.98
CA LYS A 21 3.06 -18.76 17.43
C LYS A 21 4.43 -19.22 17.89
N LEU A 22 4.81 -18.81 19.08
CA LEU A 22 5.97 -19.37 19.77
C LEU A 22 5.54 -20.71 20.38
N LEU A 23 6.17 -21.81 19.99
CA LEU A 23 5.88 -23.15 20.51
C LEU A 23 4.38 -23.51 20.40
N ASP A 24 3.85 -23.76 19.26
CA ASP A 24 2.47 -24.17 18.92
C ASP A 24 1.33 -23.90 19.94
N THR A 25 1.65 -23.63 21.20
CA THR A 25 0.73 -23.42 22.33
C THR A 25 0.64 -21.98 22.80
N TYR A 26 1.72 -21.17 22.69
CA TYR A 26 1.76 -19.82 23.23
C TYR A 26 2.13 -18.79 22.17
N GLY A 27 1.55 -17.60 22.30
CA GLY A 27 1.83 -16.47 21.39
C GLY A 27 0.79 -16.36 20.28
N SER A 28 1.02 -15.39 19.40
CA SER A 28 0.14 -15.10 18.27
C SER A 28 0.95 -14.64 17.07
N ASN A 29 0.34 -14.70 15.89
CA ASN A 29 0.89 -14.12 14.69
C ASN A 29 0.81 -12.59 14.78
N GLY A 30 1.92 -11.94 15.14
CA GLY A 30 1.99 -10.49 15.33
C GLY A 30 1.73 -9.67 14.08
N GLN A 31 1.93 -10.25 12.87
CA GLN A 31 1.71 -9.57 11.60
C GLN A 31 0.22 -9.43 11.24
N ASN A 32 -0.63 -10.36 11.73
CA ASN A 32 -2.05 -10.44 11.38
C ASN A 32 -2.98 -9.93 12.48
N LEU A 33 -2.48 -9.10 13.39
CA LEU A 33 -3.31 -8.53 14.44
C LEU A 33 -4.26 -7.47 13.86
N PRO A 34 -5.58 -7.60 14.08
CA PRO A 34 -6.53 -6.54 13.74
C PRO A 34 -6.19 -5.23 14.46
N ASP A 35 -6.53 -4.10 13.87
CA ASP A 35 -6.18 -2.79 14.41
C ASP A 35 -6.71 -2.53 15.82
N HIS A 36 -7.92 -3.00 16.12
CA HIS A 36 -8.50 -2.86 17.47
C HIS A 36 -7.71 -3.64 18.53
N ILE A 37 -7.13 -4.79 18.18
CA ILE A 37 -6.25 -5.55 19.08
C ILE A 37 -4.86 -4.90 19.17
N ARG A 38 -4.35 -4.40 18.05
CA ARG A 38 -3.04 -3.74 18.01
C ARG A 38 -2.97 -2.52 18.94
N ARG A 39 -4.09 -1.78 19.07
CA ARG A 39 -4.21 -0.62 19.98
C ARG A 39 -4.13 -0.99 21.47
N LEU A 40 -4.34 -2.26 21.82
CA LEU A 40 -4.22 -2.75 23.19
C LEU A 40 -2.78 -3.11 23.58
N LEU A 41 -1.88 -3.16 22.61
CA LEU A 41 -0.47 -3.43 22.88
C LEU A 41 0.16 -2.23 23.58
N THR A 42 0.76 -2.46 24.72
CA THR A 42 1.49 -1.46 25.49
C THR A 42 2.95 -1.84 25.62
N ALA A 43 3.82 -0.84 25.59
CA ALA A 43 5.23 -1.06 25.87
C ALA A 43 5.46 -1.39 27.37
N ARG A 44 6.59 -2.01 27.67
CA ARG A 44 7.04 -2.16 29.07
C ARG A 44 7.34 -0.78 29.69
N PRO A 45 7.29 -0.65 31.01
CA PRO A 45 7.71 0.57 31.66
C PRO A 45 9.11 1.03 31.18
N GLY A 46 9.24 2.30 30.85
CA GLY A 46 10.48 2.89 30.32
C GLY A 46 10.78 2.59 28.85
N HIS A 47 9.86 1.96 28.12
CA HIS A 47 9.98 1.67 26.67
C HIS A 47 8.83 2.29 25.87
N LEU A 48 9.06 2.49 24.60
CA LEU A 48 8.05 2.94 23.65
C LEU A 48 7.88 1.88 22.55
N LEU A 49 6.66 1.73 22.05
CA LEU A 49 6.39 0.99 20.82
C LEU A 49 6.53 1.97 19.65
N CYS A 50 7.32 1.58 18.66
CA CYS A 50 7.46 2.32 17.42
C CYS A 50 6.97 1.45 16.27
N GLN A 51 6.11 1.99 15.44
CA GLN A 51 5.66 1.37 14.20
C GLN A 51 6.18 2.20 13.03
N CYS A 52 7.01 1.61 12.19
CA CYS A 52 7.48 2.22 10.96
C CYS A 52 6.99 1.38 9.78
N ASP A 53 6.36 2.04 8.82
CA ASP A 53 5.94 1.44 7.57
C ASP A 53 6.50 2.25 6.40
N LEU A 54 7.00 1.56 5.38
CA LEU A 54 7.57 2.18 4.19
C LEU A 54 6.47 2.33 3.14
N GLU A 55 6.05 3.56 2.87
CA GLU A 55 5.05 3.83 1.86
C GLU A 55 5.55 3.44 0.46
N GLY A 56 4.90 2.42 -0.12
CA GLY A 56 5.15 2.02 -1.50
C GLY A 56 6.55 1.47 -1.78
N ALA A 57 7.24 0.89 -0.80
CA ALA A 57 8.62 0.39 -0.95
C ALA A 57 8.80 -0.55 -2.16
N GLU A 58 7.85 -1.45 -2.39
CA GLU A 58 7.88 -2.38 -3.54
C GLU A 58 7.78 -1.61 -4.86
N ALA A 59 6.88 -0.63 -4.95
CA ALA A 59 6.71 0.20 -6.14
C ALA A 59 7.96 1.03 -6.44
N VAL A 60 8.60 1.57 -5.41
CA VAL A 60 9.87 2.31 -5.54
C VAL A 60 10.98 1.39 -6.06
N ALA A 61 11.11 0.19 -5.48
CA ALA A 61 12.11 -0.79 -5.93
C ALA A 61 11.90 -1.19 -7.41
N VAL A 62 10.65 -1.47 -7.80
CA VAL A 62 10.32 -1.77 -9.20
C VAL A 62 10.62 -0.58 -10.10
N ALA A 63 10.27 0.65 -9.70
CA ALA A 63 10.54 1.85 -10.50
C ALA A 63 12.04 2.11 -10.71
N LEU A 64 12.90 1.73 -9.75
CA LEU A 64 14.35 1.82 -9.90
C LEU A 64 14.91 0.83 -10.93
N LEU A 65 14.27 -0.33 -11.06
CA LEU A 65 14.68 -1.40 -11.98
C LEU A 65 14.06 -1.26 -13.37
N CYS A 66 12.92 -0.56 -13.50
CA CYS A 66 12.28 -0.32 -14.79
C CYS A 66 13.02 0.75 -15.60
N SER A 67 12.92 0.64 -16.92
CA SER A 67 13.29 1.73 -17.85
C SER A 67 12.40 2.97 -17.60
N GLU A 68 12.82 4.11 -18.16
CA GLU A 68 11.98 5.33 -18.12
C GLU A 68 10.59 5.06 -18.73
N GLY A 69 9.57 5.64 -18.11
CA GLY A 69 8.18 5.45 -18.54
C GLY A 69 7.17 5.89 -17.46
N ASN A 70 5.90 5.69 -17.77
CA ASN A 70 4.80 6.14 -16.92
C ASN A 70 4.89 5.62 -15.48
N PHE A 71 5.32 4.37 -15.27
CA PHE A 71 5.41 3.81 -13.93
C PHE A 71 6.44 4.53 -13.06
N ARG A 72 7.63 4.79 -13.62
CA ARG A 72 8.69 5.51 -12.92
C ARG A 72 8.29 6.95 -12.63
N GLU A 73 7.58 7.57 -13.56
CA GLU A 73 7.06 8.93 -13.40
C GLU A 73 5.97 9.01 -12.31
N LEU A 74 5.08 8.01 -12.22
CA LEU A 74 4.10 7.93 -11.13
C LEU A 74 4.78 7.91 -9.75
N VAL A 75 5.83 7.09 -9.60
CA VAL A 75 6.58 7.02 -8.34
C VAL A 75 7.31 8.33 -8.05
N ARG A 76 7.98 8.91 -9.05
CA ARG A 76 8.71 10.18 -8.92
C ARG A 76 7.80 11.32 -8.47
N ARG A 77 6.57 11.38 -9.00
CA ARG A 77 5.54 12.38 -8.65
C ARG A 77 4.74 12.04 -7.40
N LYS A 78 5.02 10.90 -6.75
CA LYS A 78 4.25 10.40 -5.59
C LYS A 78 2.75 10.24 -5.89
N VAL A 79 2.41 9.90 -7.12
CA VAL A 79 1.03 9.60 -7.52
C VAL A 79 0.67 8.21 -7.04
N LYS A 80 -0.53 8.04 -6.50
CA LYS A 80 -1.03 6.72 -6.09
C LYS A 80 -1.23 5.83 -7.32
N ILE A 81 -0.31 4.90 -7.53
CA ILE A 81 -0.25 4.03 -8.71
C ILE A 81 -1.56 3.27 -8.91
N HIS A 82 -2.12 2.70 -7.84
CA HIS A 82 -3.38 1.96 -7.90
C HIS A 82 -4.53 2.81 -8.47
N ASN A 83 -4.62 4.08 -8.09
CA ASN A 83 -5.67 4.97 -8.57
C ASN A 83 -5.50 5.29 -10.06
N PHE A 84 -4.27 5.55 -10.52
CA PHE A 84 -3.97 5.75 -11.93
C PHE A 84 -4.33 4.51 -12.77
N VAL A 85 -3.92 3.33 -12.29
CA VAL A 85 -4.21 2.06 -12.95
C VAL A 85 -5.71 1.75 -12.94
N CYS A 86 -6.41 2.05 -11.83
CA CYS A 86 -7.85 1.87 -11.71
C CYS A 86 -8.62 2.67 -12.79
N VAL A 87 -8.25 3.93 -13.01
CA VAL A 87 -8.85 4.76 -14.06
C VAL A 87 -8.62 4.16 -15.45
N LYS A 88 -7.43 3.63 -15.73
CA LYS A 88 -7.10 3.00 -17.01
C LYS A 88 -7.84 1.68 -17.25
N ILE A 89 -8.03 0.87 -16.20
CA ILE A 89 -8.69 -0.44 -16.31
C ILE A 89 -10.22 -0.31 -16.36
N PHE A 90 -10.77 0.65 -15.62
CA PHE A 90 -12.23 0.83 -15.48
C PHE A 90 -12.71 2.21 -15.96
N PRO A 91 -12.45 2.60 -17.22
CA PRO A 91 -12.76 3.94 -17.71
C PRO A 91 -14.24 4.32 -17.52
N HIS A 92 -15.16 3.36 -17.69
CA HIS A 92 -16.59 3.57 -17.55
C HIS A 92 -17.02 4.04 -16.15
N LYS A 93 -16.24 3.71 -15.11
CA LYS A 93 -16.53 4.14 -13.73
C LYS A 93 -16.08 5.58 -13.45
N PHE A 94 -15.33 6.18 -14.35
CA PHE A 94 -14.79 7.51 -14.22
C PHE A 94 -15.30 8.49 -15.28
N ALA A 95 -16.34 8.10 -16.02
CA ALA A 95 -16.95 8.92 -17.08
C ALA A 95 -17.49 10.27 -16.56
N ASP A 96 -17.87 10.36 -15.29
CA ASP A 96 -18.32 11.61 -14.66
C ASP A 96 -17.17 12.60 -14.39
N PHE A 97 -15.92 12.13 -14.39
CA PHE A 97 -14.72 12.91 -14.04
C PHE A 97 -13.82 13.19 -15.24
N LEU A 98 -13.75 12.26 -16.18
CA LEU A 98 -12.83 12.27 -17.31
C LEU A 98 -13.55 11.75 -18.57
N SER A 99 -13.36 12.41 -19.70
CA SER A 99 -13.85 11.89 -20.98
C SER A 99 -13.02 10.68 -21.44
N PRO A 100 -13.56 9.80 -22.29
CA PRO A 100 -12.84 8.65 -22.84
C PRO A 100 -11.50 9.04 -23.48
N ASP A 101 -11.48 10.11 -24.27
CA ASP A 101 -10.27 10.60 -24.93
C ASP A 101 -9.21 11.08 -23.91
N GLN A 102 -9.65 11.69 -22.81
CA GLN A 102 -8.76 12.09 -21.72
C GLN A 102 -8.18 10.87 -20.99
N ILE A 103 -8.97 9.80 -20.83
CA ILE A 103 -8.51 8.57 -20.20
C ILE A 103 -7.47 7.88 -21.10
N ASP A 104 -7.69 7.82 -22.41
CA ASP A 104 -6.79 7.17 -23.35
C ASP A 104 -5.43 7.89 -23.41
N THR A 105 -5.44 9.21 -23.41
CA THR A 105 -4.23 10.05 -23.44
C THR A 105 -3.64 10.35 -22.06
N LEU A 106 -4.23 9.78 -20.99
CA LEU A 106 -3.85 10.09 -19.60
C LEU A 106 -2.38 9.72 -19.30
N THR A 107 -1.64 10.74 -18.93
CA THR A 107 -0.25 10.60 -18.44
C THR A 107 -0.20 10.79 -16.91
N PRO A 108 0.87 10.34 -16.23
CA PRO A 108 1.03 10.60 -14.79
C PRO A 108 0.96 12.08 -14.43
N GLN A 109 1.49 12.95 -15.30
CA GLN A 109 1.46 14.39 -15.10
C GLN A 109 0.04 14.94 -15.21
N SER A 110 -0.65 14.68 -16.32
CA SER A 110 -2.02 15.17 -16.55
C SER A 110 -3.00 14.63 -15.52
N PHE A 111 -2.76 13.42 -15.02
CA PHE A 111 -3.56 12.83 -13.94
C PHE A 111 -3.38 13.60 -12.63
N HIS A 112 -2.14 13.87 -12.23
CA HIS A 112 -1.83 14.59 -10.98
C HIS A 112 -2.32 16.05 -11.01
N GLU A 113 -2.20 16.70 -12.16
CA GLU A 113 -2.61 18.10 -12.38
C GLU A 113 -4.11 18.25 -12.68
N SER A 114 -4.84 17.15 -12.81
CA SER A 114 -6.27 17.18 -13.07
C SER A 114 -7.04 17.91 -11.95
N PRO A 115 -7.96 18.82 -12.27
CA PRO A 115 -8.80 19.47 -11.27
C PRO A 115 -9.66 18.46 -10.49
N ASN A 116 -9.97 17.32 -11.10
CA ASN A 116 -10.75 16.24 -10.50
C ASN A 116 -9.92 15.22 -9.72
N TYR A 117 -8.60 15.42 -9.58
CA TYR A 117 -7.69 14.44 -8.97
C TYR A 117 -8.17 13.96 -7.59
N LYS A 118 -8.54 14.88 -6.70
CA LYS A 118 -9.03 14.52 -5.35
C LYS A 118 -10.34 13.75 -5.38
N ALA A 119 -11.26 14.13 -6.28
CA ALA A 119 -12.53 13.44 -6.44
C ALA A 119 -12.35 12.03 -6.99
N ILE A 120 -11.46 11.84 -7.96
CA ILE A 120 -11.09 10.54 -8.51
C ILE A 120 -10.50 9.63 -7.43
N ILE A 121 -9.58 10.14 -6.59
CA ILE A 121 -9.00 9.37 -5.49
C ILE A 121 -10.08 8.94 -4.50
N SER A 122 -10.97 9.84 -4.11
CA SER A 122 -12.09 9.52 -3.21
C SER A 122 -13.01 8.46 -3.82
N HIS A 123 -13.29 8.54 -5.11
CA HIS A 123 -14.08 7.54 -5.82
C HIS A 123 -13.41 6.17 -5.85
N CYS A 124 -12.10 6.11 -6.11
CA CYS A 124 -11.32 4.86 -6.06
C CYS A 124 -11.40 4.18 -4.69
N LEU A 125 -11.38 4.94 -3.59
CA LEU A 125 -11.49 4.39 -2.23
C LEU A 125 -12.87 3.78 -1.95
N ASN A 126 -13.92 4.26 -2.62
CA ASN A 126 -15.27 3.72 -2.48
C ASN A 126 -15.52 2.49 -3.36
N LEU A 127 -14.61 2.18 -4.28
CA LEU A 127 -14.67 1.00 -5.15
C LEU A 127 -13.91 -0.20 -4.58
N SER A 128 -13.12 0.01 -3.53
CA SER A 128 -12.34 -1.02 -2.83
C SER A 128 -13.09 -1.57 -1.63
#